data_35f853eab7352c5fba7e11f0512bd2f1
#
_entry.id   35f853eab7352c5fba7e11f0512bd2f1
#
_cell.length_a   1.000
_cell.length_b   1.000
_cell.length_c   1.000
_cell.angle_alpha   90.00
_cell.angle_beta   90.00
_cell.angle_gamma   90.00
#
_symmetry.space_group_name_H-M   'P 1'
#
loop_
_entity.id
_entity.type
_entity.pdbx_description
1 polymer ?
#
loop_
_entity_poly.entity_id
_entity_poly.type
_entity_poly.pdbx_seq_one_letter_code
_entity_poly.pdbx_strand_id
1 'polypeptide(L)'
;MNKILFPKITLFLLLIIPLTFFGFNPTYFSKLSSTDFLYHAHAGTMMLWVVLAIVQPFLIHSKKTNFHRKIGKASYFIMPLLFITSYLIIRHTYYKFIASQTAEIEKGLLIISPEELSITAAAYIMIGVVYIIWLLIFYLLAVINRKKIIYHSTFMFAAILTLLGPTIDRILYQITMFFGGSFNVFVENAVFVFILSILTALVFYQKSKSTNFKPALIALSIYVVGIAGYHLLPKVKLWSKFVAAIL
;
A
#
# COMPACT_ATOMS: atom_id res chain seq x y z
N MET A 1 3.34 28.38 -5.65
CA MET A 1 3.69 27.00 -5.31
C MET A 1 5.20 26.92 -5.15
N ASN A 2 5.70 26.53 -3.96
CA ASN A 2 7.13 26.65 -3.60
C ASN A 2 8.01 25.79 -4.51
N LYS A 3 8.88 26.43 -5.32
CA LYS A 3 9.85 25.79 -6.24
C LYS A 3 10.79 24.78 -5.55
N ILE A 4 10.90 24.81 -4.23
CA ILE A 4 11.83 24.00 -3.42
C ILE A 4 11.27 22.59 -3.10
N LEU A 5 9.93 22.40 -3.07
CA LEU A 5 9.33 21.14 -2.62
C LEU A 5 9.31 20.06 -3.73
N PHE A 6 9.09 20.46 -4.99
CA PHE A 6 8.95 19.52 -6.11
C PHE A 6 10.18 18.68 -6.43
N PRO A 7 11.41 19.24 -6.46
CA PRO A 7 12.61 18.43 -6.66
C PRO A 7 12.80 17.40 -5.54
N LYS A 8 12.48 17.81 -4.29
CA LYS A 8 12.60 16.92 -3.11
C LYS A 8 11.59 15.78 -3.15
N ILE A 9 10.35 16.05 -3.56
CA ILE A 9 9.34 15.00 -3.74
C ILE A 9 9.75 14.01 -4.83
N THR A 10 10.21 14.49 -5.98
CA THR A 10 10.68 13.61 -7.06
C THR A 10 11.85 12.74 -6.61
N LEU A 11 12.82 13.31 -5.89
CA LEU A 11 13.93 12.55 -5.32
C LEU A 11 13.46 11.50 -4.31
N PHE A 12 12.52 11.88 -3.42
CA PHE A 12 11.91 10.95 -2.48
C PHE A 12 11.21 9.79 -3.19
N LEU A 13 10.47 10.08 -4.28
CA LEU A 13 9.78 9.06 -5.05
C LEU A 13 10.74 8.14 -5.82
N LEU A 14 11.90 8.66 -6.27
CA LEU A 14 12.94 7.83 -6.88
C LEU A 14 13.52 6.82 -5.91
N LEU A 15 13.57 7.11 -4.60
CA LEU A 15 14.02 6.16 -3.58
C LEU A 15 13.09 4.95 -3.44
N ILE A 16 11.83 5.03 -3.88
CA ILE A 16 10.89 3.90 -3.86
C ILE A 16 11.43 2.75 -4.73
N ILE A 17 12.12 3.04 -5.84
CA ILE A 17 12.64 2.01 -6.75
C ILE A 17 13.65 1.10 -6.05
N PRO A 18 14.79 1.60 -5.51
CA PRO A 18 15.73 0.73 -4.80
C PRO A 18 15.11 0.09 -3.55
N LEU A 19 14.27 0.79 -2.81
CA LEU A 19 13.57 0.20 -1.65
C LEU A 19 12.69 -0.96 -2.07
N THR A 20 11.92 -0.83 -3.16
CA THR A 20 11.11 -1.92 -3.70
C THR A 20 11.99 -3.10 -4.14
N PHE A 21 13.10 -2.83 -4.81
CA PHE A 21 14.03 -3.88 -5.20
C PHE A 21 14.55 -4.64 -3.97
N PHE A 22 15.05 -3.95 -2.94
CA PHE A 22 15.55 -4.60 -1.73
C PHE A 22 14.43 -5.34 -0.98
N GLY A 23 13.28 -4.73 -0.79
CA GLY A 23 12.16 -5.34 -0.07
C GLY A 23 11.63 -6.61 -0.75
N PHE A 24 11.55 -6.62 -2.06
CA PHE A 24 10.98 -7.75 -2.82
C PHE A 24 12.03 -8.70 -3.40
N ASN A 25 13.34 -8.44 -3.22
CA ASN A 25 14.38 -9.30 -3.78
C ASN A 25 14.22 -10.76 -3.37
N PRO A 26 14.12 -11.14 -2.09
CA PRO A 26 14.04 -12.54 -1.69
C PRO A 26 12.74 -13.25 -2.09
N THR A 27 11.67 -12.50 -2.29
CA THR A 27 10.33 -13.06 -2.53
C THR A 27 9.89 -12.99 -3.99
N TYR A 28 10.50 -12.13 -4.79
CA TYR A 28 10.12 -11.92 -6.18
C TYR A 28 11.33 -11.86 -7.13
N PHE A 29 12.25 -10.89 -6.99
CA PHE A 29 13.29 -10.65 -7.99
C PHE A 29 14.31 -11.81 -8.10
N SER A 30 14.62 -12.50 -7.00
CA SER A 30 15.48 -13.68 -7.00
C SER A 30 14.79 -14.95 -7.50
N LYS A 31 13.46 -14.92 -7.72
CA LYS A 31 12.64 -16.08 -8.07
C LYS A 31 11.81 -15.87 -9.34
N LEU A 32 12.22 -14.95 -10.22
CA LEU A 32 11.44 -14.57 -11.41
C LEU A 32 11.03 -15.77 -12.27
N SER A 33 11.93 -16.74 -12.50
CA SER A 33 11.66 -17.91 -13.34
C SER A 33 10.68 -18.91 -12.73
N SER A 34 10.49 -18.90 -11.42
CA SER A 34 9.59 -19.80 -10.69
C SER A 34 8.34 -19.11 -10.13
N THR A 35 8.17 -17.84 -10.46
CA THR A 35 7.04 -17.03 -9.98
C THR A 35 5.85 -17.14 -10.93
N ASP A 36 4.65 -17.34 -10.39
CA ASP A 36 3.42 -17.41 -11.17
C ASP A 36 3.12 -16.11 -11.92
N PHE A 37 2.50 -16.21 -13.09
CA PHE A 37 2.13 -15.09 -13.94
C PHE A 37 1.35 -14.00 -13.21
N LEU A 38 0.50 -14.36 -12.24
CA LEU A 38 -0.28 -13.41 -11.45
C LEU A 38 0.62 -12.39 -10.72
N TYR A 39 1.73 -12.85 -10.13
CA TYR A 39 2.67 -11.96 -9.45
C TYR A 39 3.41 -11.05 -10.43
N HIS A 40 3.72 -11.54 -11.63
CA HIS A 40 4.31 -10.70 -12.70
C HIS A 40 3.33 -9.64 -13.18
N ALA A 41 2.07 -9.98 -13.37
CA ALA A 41 1.02 -9.04 -13.77
C ALA A 41 0.83 -7.94 -12.71
N HIS A 42 0.80 -8.33 -11.43
CA HIS A 42 0.70 -7.37 -10.32
C HIS A 42 1.95 -6.49 -10.23
N ALA A 43 3.15 -7.06 -10.27
CA ALA A 43 4.40 -6.31 -10.23
C ALA A 43 4.50 -5.33 -11.41
N GLY A 44 4.09 -5.73 -12.61
CA GLY A 44 4.04 -4.87 -13.79
C GLY A 44 3.09 -3.68 -13.62
N THR A 45 1.87 -3.92 -13.13
CA THR A 45 0.90 -2.83 -12.88
C THR A 45 1.35 -1.90 -11.76
N MET A 46 1.98 -2.42 -10.71
CA MET A 46 2.60 -1.62 -9.64
C MET A 46 3.75 -0.75 -10.18
N MET A 47 4.63 -1.32 -11.03
CA MET A 47 5.73 -0.58 -11.65
C MET A 47 5.20 0.56 -12.52
N LEU A 48 4.16 0.31 -13.33
CA LEU A 48 3.51 1.36 -14.14
C LEU A 48 2.97 2.49 -13.26
N TRP A 49 2.36 2.16 -12.11
CA TRP A 49 1.89 3.14 -11.14
C TRP A 49 3.04 3.94 -10.52
N VAL A 50 4.13 3.29 -10.09
CA VAL A 50 5.32 3.96 -9.54
C VAL A 50 5.96 4.89 -10.56
N VAL A 51 6.13 4.44 -11.81
CA VAL A 51 6.66 5.28 -12.90
C VAL A 51 5.78 6.49 -13.12
N LEU A 52 4.45 6.29 -13.17
CA LEU A 52 3.51 7.40 -13.31
C LEU A 52 3.65 8.39 -12.14
N ALA A 53 3.74 7.89 -10.90
CA ALA A 53 3.90 8.69 -9.70
C ALA A 53 5.18 9.55 -9.70
N ILE A 54 6.28 9.03 -10.24
CA ILE A 54 7.57 9.75 -10.37
C ILE A 54 7.50 10.78 -11.50
N VAL A 55 6.95 10.40 -12.65
CA VAL A 55 6.90 11.25 -13.85
C VAL A 55 5.99 12.47 -13.64
N GLN A 56 4.88 12.33 -12.91
CA GLN A 56 3.89 13.39 -12.75
C GLN A 56 4.44 14.65 -12.05
N PRO A 57 5.11 14.62 -10.89
CA PRO A 57 5.69 15.82 -10.27
C PRO A 57 6.87 16.37 -11.10
N PHE A 58 7.63 15.52 -11.79
CA PHE A 58 8.68 15.96 -12.72
C PHE A 58 8.12 16.81 -13.87
N LEU A 59 7.01 16.39 -14.48
CA LEU A 59 6.35 17.16 -15.54
C LEU A 59 5.84 18.52 -15.07
N ILE A 60 5.30 18.59 -13.84
CA ILE A 60 4.89 19.85 -13.22
C ILE A 60 6.10 20.75 -12.97
N HIS A 61 7.18 20.20 -12.43
CA HIS A 61 8.42 20.96 -12.20
C HIS A 61 8.99 21.53 -13.49
N SER A 62 8.96 20.73 -14.57
CA SER A 62 9.42 21.13 -15.90
C SER A 62 8.42 22.00 -16.65
N LYS A 63 7.34 22.48 -16.01
CA LYS A 63 6.26 23.30 -16.59
C LYS A 63 5.53 22.64 -17.78
N LYS A 64 5.63 21.31 -17.94
CA LYS A 64 4.98 20.52 -19.00
C LYS A 64 3.57 20.08 -18.59
N THR A 65 2.71 21.04 -18.21
CA THR A 65 1.37 20.78 -17.66
C THR A 65 0.44 20.03 -18.64
N ASN A 66 0.57 20.25 -19.95
CA ASN A 66 -0.20 19.52 -20.95
C ASN A 66 0.17 18.04 -20.98
N PHE A 67 1.46 17.70 -20.86
CA PHE A 67 1.92 16.32 -20.77
C PHE A 67 1.49 15.69 -19.44
N HIS A 68 1.59 16.42 -18.33
CA HIS A 68 1.06 15.98 -17.03
C HIS A 68 -0.41 15.54 -17.16
N ARG A 69 -1.27 16.34 -17.81
CA ARG A 69 -2.68 15.98 -18.02
C ARG A 69 -2.88 14.78 -18.95
N LYS A 70 -2.12 14.71 -20.06
CA LYS A 70 -2.21 13.59 -21.03
C LYS A 70 -1.78 12.27 -20.37
N ILE A 71 -0.59 12.24 -19.77
CA ILE A 71 -0.03 11.05 -19.14
C ILE A 71 -0.83 10.68 -17.87
N GLY A 72 -1.33 11.68 -17.12
CA GLY A 72 -2.18 11.43 -15.96
C GLY A 72 -3.47 10.66 -16.28
N LYS A 73 -4.00 10.77 -17.49
CA LYS A 73 -5.16 9.96 -17.93
C LYS A 73 -4.86 8.46 -18.00
N ALA A 74 -3.59 8.07 -18.16
CA ALA A 74 -3.20 6.66 -18.11
C ALA A 74 -3.55 6.01 -16.78
N SER A 75 -3.61 6.79 -15.68
CA SER A 75 -4.04 6.29 -14.38
C SER A 75 -5.46 5.70 -14.38
N TYR A 76 -6.34 6.16 -15.27
CA TYR A 76 -7.70 5.63 -15.41
C TYR A 76 -7.75 4.18 -15.91
N PHE A 77 -6.67 3.71 -16.55
CA PHE A 77 -6.50 2.32 -16.96
C PHE A 77 -5.60 1.55 -16.01
N ILE A 78 -4.52 2.17 -15.53
CA ILE A 78 -3.55 1.54 -14.62
C ILE A 78 -4.22 1.19 -13.28
N MET A 79 -5.03 2.09 -12.72
CA MET A 79 -5.64 1.86 -11.41
C MET A 79 -6.64 0.70 -11.40
N PRO A 80 -7.60 0.57 -12.31
CA PRO A 80 -8.44 -0.62 -12.36
C PRO A 80 -7.66 -1.93 -12.51
N LEU A 81 -6.63 -1.96 -13.37
CA LEU A 81 -5.77 -3.13 -13.52
C LEU A 81 -5.01 -3.44 -12.22
N LEU A 82 -4.52 -2.41 -11.54
CA LEU A 82 -3.84 -2.56 -10.26
C LEU A 82 -4.81 -3.10 -9.19
N PHE A 83 -6.06 -2.64 -9.16
CA PHE A 83 -7.08 -3.18 -8.25
C PHE A 83 -7.39 -4.63 -8.54
N ILE A 84 -7.61 -4.99 -9.81
CA ILE A 84 -7.89 -6.37 -10.21
C ILE A 84 -6.72 -7.28 -9.81
N THR A 85 -5.50 -6.92 -10.14
CA THR A 85 -4.32 -7.74 -9.81
C THR A 85 -4.08 -7.81 -8.31
N SER A 86 -4.30 -6.72 -7.56
CA SER A 86 -4.21 -6.72 -6.09
C SER A 86 -5.27 -7.61 -5.45
N TYR A 87 -6.51 -7.54 -5.91
CA TYR A 87 -7.58 -8.42 -5.44
C TYR A 87 -7.24 -9.90 -5.69
N LEU A 88 -6.75 -10.22 -6.89
CA LEU A 88 -6.36 -11.59 -7.24
C LEU A 88 -5.18 -12.09 -6.38
N ILE A 89 -4.20 -11.23 -6.06
CA ILE A 89 -3.11 -11.55 -5.13
C ILE A 89 -3.64 -11.79 -3.71
N ILE A 90 -4.54 -10.95 -3.22
CA ILE A 90 -5.16 -11.13 -1.90
C ILE A 90 -5.93 -12.46 -1.85
N ARG A 91 -6.72 -12.73 -2.87
CA ARG A 91 -7.45 -14.00 -3.01
C ARG A 91 -6.51 -15.21 -3.05
N HIS A 92 -5.48 -15.15 -3.89
CA HIS A 92 -4.46 -16.22 -3.97
C HIS A 92 -3.77 -16.44 -2.61
N THR A 93 -3.40 -15.36 -1.93
CA THR A 93 -2.76 -15.40 -0.61
C THR A 93 -3.66 -16.03 0.44
N TYR A 94 -4.95 -15.70 0.44
CA TYR A 94 -5.95 -16.28 1.34
C TYR A 94 -6.05 -17.79 1.18
N TYR A 95 -6.26 -18.28 -0.04
CA TYR A 95 -6.39 -19.71 -0.30
C TYR A 95 -5.08 -20.49 -0.10
N LYS A 96 -3.94 -19.87 -0.42
CA LYS A 96 -2.63 -20.47 -0.14
C LYS A 96 -2.39 -20.61 1.35
N PHE A 97 -2.80 -19.62 2.16
CA PHE A 97 -2.73 -19.70 3.62
C PHE A 97 -3.62 -20.84 4.14
N ILE A 98 -4.89 -20.92 3.70
CA ILE A 98 -5.80 -22.02 4.10
C ILE A 98 -5.19 -23.37 3.75
N ALA A 99 -4.71 -23.57 2.52
CA ALA A 99 -4.12 -24.83 2.09
C ALA A 99 -2.90 -25.22 2.94
N SER A 100 -2.03 -24.25 3.29
CA SER A 100 -0.87 -24.52 4.13
C SER A 100 -1.26 -24.94 5.55
N GLN A 101 -2.24 -24.27 6.14
CA GLN A 101 -2.71 -24.60 7.51
C GLN A 101 -3.46 -25.95 7.53
N THR A 102 -4.26 -26.25 6.49
CA THR A 102 -4.93 -27.54 6.34
C THR A 102 -3.92 -28.69 6.29
N ALA A 103 -2.83 -28.52 5.55
CA ALA A 103 -1.75 -29.52 5.52
C ALA A 103 -1.07 -29.73 6.89
N GLU A 104 -0.95 -28.69 7.72
CA GLU A 104 -0.43 -28.81 9.09
C GLU A 104 -1.44 -29.53 10.03
N ILE A 105 -2.74 -29.28 9.84
CA ILE A 105 -3.82 -29.97 10.57
C ILE A 105 -3.80 -31.48 10.22
N GLU A 106 -3.69 -31.82 8.94
CA GLU A 106 -3.65 -33.23 8.48
C GLU A 106 -2.43 -33.99 9.02
N LYS A 107 -1.32 -33.30 9.26
CA LYS A 107 -0.13 -33.88 9.89
C LYS A 107 -0.23 -33.95 11.42
N GLY A 108 -1.31 -33.45 12.02
CA GLY A 108 -1.45 -33.39 13.48
C GLY A 108 -0.56 -32.35 14.18
N LEU A 109 0.04 -31.43 13.41
CA LEU A 109 0.92 -30.38 13.93
C LEU A 109 0.14 -29.14 14.38
N LEU A 110 -1.11 -28.99 13.91
CA LEU A 110 -1.98 -27.87 14.26
C LEU A 110 -3.39 -28.42 14.59
N ILE A 111 -3.95 -27.95 15.71
CA ILE A 111 -5.31 -28.31 16.14
C ILE A 111 -6.12 -27.02 16.24
N ILE A 112 -6.86 -26.69 15.21
CA ILE A 112 -7.79 -25.56 15.16
C ILE A 112 -9.09 -25.96 14.46
N SER A 113 -10.19 -25.33 14.81
CA SER A 113 -11.46 -25.53 14.13
C SER A 113 -11.50 -24.89 12.74
N PRO A 114 -12.39 -25.35 11.82
CA PRO A 114 -12.57 -24.69 10.54
C PRO A 114 -12.98 -23.20 10.66
N GLU A 115 -13.71 -22.85 11.72
CA GLU A 115 -14.09 -21.46 11.99
C GLU A 115 -12.85 -20.62 12.37
N GLU A 116 -11.99 -21.11 13.25
CA GLU A 116 -10.75 -20.46 13.65
C GLU A 116 -9.79 -20.32 12.46
N LEU A 117 -9.70 -21.33 11.59
CA LEU A 117 -8.92 -21.26 10.36
C LEU A 117 -9.41 -20.12 9.46
N SER A 118 -10.72 -19.99 9.27
CA SER A 118 -11.31 -18.89 8.47
C SER A 118 -11.02 -17.52 9.07
N ILE A 119 -11.12 -17.37 10.40
CA ILE A 119 -10.81 -16.12 11.10
C ILE A 119 -9.34 -15.76 10.94
N THR A 120 -8.44 -16.72 11.14
CA THR A 120 -6.99 -16.52 11.01
C THR A 120 -6.60 -16.18 9.57
N ALA A 121 -7.18 -16.85 8.58
CA ALA A 121 -6.96 -16.55 7.17
C ALA A 121 -7.42 -15.14 6.78
N ALA A 122 -8.59 -14.72 7.28
CA ALA A 122 -9.10 -13.36 7.07
C ALA A 122 -8.24 -12.28 7.76
N ALA A 123 -7.66 -12.62 8.93
CA ALA A 123 -6.71 -11.74 9.62
C ALA A 123 -5.38 -11.64 8.84
N TYR A 124 -4.89 -12.75 8.32
CA TYR A 124 -3.62 -12.82 7.58
C TYR A 124 -3.58 -11.91 6.35
N ILE A 125 -4.69 -11.80 5.63
CA ILE A 125 -4.77 -10.92 4.45
C ILE A 125 -5.13 -9.46 4.76
N MET A 126 -5.47 -9.16 6.03
CA MET A 126 -6.05 -7.86 6.40
C MET A 126 -5.16 -6.68 6.03
N ILE A 127 -3.85 -6.83 6.16
CA ILE A 127 -2.89 -5.76 5.80
C ILE A 127 -2.99 -5.39 4.31
N GLY A 128 -3.09 -6.40 3.43
CA GLY A 128 -3.27 -6.19 1.99
C GLY A 128 -4.59 -5.50 1.66
N VAL A 129 -5.67 -5.89 2.34
CA VAL A 129 -7.00 -5.28 2.19
C VAL A 129 -6.98 -3.81 2.58
N VAL A 130 -6.35 -3.46 3.70
CA VAL A 130 -6.24 -2.07 4.15
C VAL A 130 -5.46 -1.22 3.17
N TYR A 131 -4.31 -1.70 2.67
CA TYR A 131 -3.51 -0.95 1.70
C TYR A 131 -4.25 -0.70 0.38
N ILE A 132 -4.99 -1.68 -0.14
CA ILE A 132 -5.76 -1.48 -1.37
C ILE A 132 -6.92 -0.51 -1.17
N ILE A 133 -7.60 -0.56 -0.02
CA ILE A 133 -8.68 0.39 0.33
C ILE A 133 -8.13 1.81 0.46
N TRP A 134 -7.00 2.02 1.16
CA TRP A 134 -6.37 3.34 1.25
C TRP A 134 -5.98 3.87 -0.12
N LEU A 135 -5.34 3.04 -0.94
CA LEU A 135 -4.96 3.43 -2.30
C LEU A 135 -6.17 3.88 -3.12
N LEU A 136 -7.28 3.13 -3.05
CA LEU A 136 -8.52 3.47 -3.74
C LEU A 136 -9.07 4.81 -3.27
N ILE A 137 -9.26 4.97 -1.96
CA ILE A 137 -9.84 6.17 -1.38
C ILE A 137 -8.99 7.40 -1.75
N PHE A 138 -7.67 7.33 -1.54
CA PHE A 138 -6.79 8.47 -1.83
C PHE A 138 -6.72 8.79 -3.31
N TYR A 139 -6.69 7.78 -4.19
CA TYR A 139 -6.73 7.99 -5.62
C TYR A 139 -8.04 8.65 -6.07
N LEU A 140 -9.19 8.15 -5.62
CA LEU A 140 -10.49 8.73 -5.93
C LEU A 140 -10.60 10.18 -5.44
N LEU A 141 -10.21 10.46 -4.20
CA LEU A 141 -10.17 11.81 -3.65
C LEU A 141 -9.26 12.73 -4.46
N ALA A 142 -8.11 12.24 -4.91
CA ALA A 142 -7.20 13.01 -5.75
C ALA A 142 -7.82 13.35 -7.11
N VAL A 143 -8.47 12.38 -7.76
CA VAL A 143 -9.10 12.57 -9.08
C VAL A 143 -10.31 13.50 -8.99
N ILE A 144 -11.17 13.31 -8.00
CA ILE A 144 -12.35 14.17 -7.77
C ILE A 144 -11.91 15.62 -7.53
N ASN A 145 -10.83 15.81 -6.78
CA ASN A 145 -10.30 17.13 -6.45
C ASN A 145 -9.24 17.65 -7.44
N ARG A 146 -9.13 17.09 -8.66
CA ARG A 146 -8.05 17.44 -9.62
C ARG A 146 -7.96 18.93 -10.01
N LYS A 147 -9.06 19.69 -9.81
CA LYS A 147 -9.07 21.15 -10.03
C LYS A 147 -8.52 21.94 -8.84
N LYS A 148 -8.46 21.34 -7.64
CA LYS A 148 -7.95 21.95 -6.40
C LYS A 148 -6.54 21.45 -6.13
N ILE A 149 -5.53 22.19 -6.57
CA ILE A 149 -4.12 21.76 -6.60
C ILE A 149 -3.64 21.15 -5.28
N ILE A 150 -3.91 21.80 -4.14
CA ILE A 150 -3.46 21.34 -2.82
C ILE A 150 -4.12 19.99 -2.46
N TYR A 151 -5.42 19.85 -2.71
CA TYR A 151 -6.16 18.61 -2.46
C TYR A 151 -5.65 17.47 -3.34
N HIS A 152 -5.56 17.72 -4.67
CA HIS A 152 -5.07 16.74 -5.62
C HIS A 152 -3.67 16.25 -5.27
N SER A 153 -2.74 17.16 -5.06
CA SER A 153 -1.34 16.80 -4.76
C SER A 153 -1.20 16.08 -3.41
N THR A 154 -1.97 16.49 -2.38
CA THR A 154 -1.94 15.85 -1.06
C THR A 154 -2.48 14.44 -1.13
N PHE A 155 -3.63 14.21 -1.78
CA PHE A 155 -4.21 12.87 -1.88
C PHE A 155 -3.41 11.96 -2.82
N MET A 156 -2.81 12.47 -3.89
CA MET A 156 -1.87 11.68 -4.70
C MET A 156 -0.63 11.29 -3.91
N PHE A 157 -0.10 12.19 -3.08
CA PHE A 157 1.00 11.86 -2.19
C PHE A 157 0.61 10.80 -1.16
N ALA A 158 -0.57 10.90 -0.54
CA ALA A 158 -1.08 9.88 0.37
C ALA A 158 -1.28 8.52 -0.34
N ALA A 159 -1.78 8.51 -1.58
CA ALA A 159 -1.91 7.30 -2.39
C ALA A 159 -0.54 6.64 -2.66
N ILE A 160 0.51 7.44 -2.86
CA ILE A 160 1.87 6.91 -3.05
C ILE A 160 2.44 6.36 -1.74
N LEU A 161 2.15 6.99 -0.59
CA LEU A 161 2.62 6.50 0.71
C LEU A 161 2.11 5.08 1.02
N THR A 162 0.94 4.68 0.49
CA THR A 162 0.44 3.31 0.66
C THR A 162 1.35 2.24 0.06
N LEU A 163 2.19 2.60 -0.92
CA LEU A 163 3.17 1.69 -1.53
C LEU A 163 4.37 1.41 -0.64
N LEU A 164 4.70 2.35 0.25
CA LEU A 164 5.82 2.21 1.18
C LEU A 164 5.56 1.12 2.22
N GLY A 165 4.32 0.95 2.65
CA GLY A 165 3.97 -0.04 3.65
C GLY A 165 4.47 -1.43 3.31
N PRO A 166 3.95 -2.10 2.26
CA PRO A 166 4.38 -3.44 1.88
C PRO A 166 5.88 -3.55 1.58
N THR A 167 6.51 -2.46 1.16
CA THR A 167 7.95 -2.42 0.86
C THR A 167 8.78 -2.41 2.16
N ILE A 168 8.44 -1.52 3.09
CA ILE A 168 9.15 -1.37 4.36
C ILE A 168 8.92 -2.59 5.25
N ASP A 169 7.71 -3.15 5.29
CA ASP A 169 7.40 -4.39 6.01
C ASP A 169 8.35 -5.52 5.63
N ARG A 170 8.59 -5.70 4.34
CA ARG A 170 9.51 -6.74 3.85
C ARG A 170 10.96 -6.47 4.19
N ILE A 171 11.39 -5.21 4.13
CA ILE A 171 12.74 -4.82 4.54
C ILE A 171 12.93 -5.07 6.04
N LEU A 172 11.97 -4.66 6.86
CA LEU A 172 12.01 -4.87 8.31
C LEU A 172 11.97 -6.37 8.65
N TYR A 173 11.15 -7.14 7.95
CA TYR A 173 11.14 -8.60 8.08
C TYR A 173 12.52 -9.20 7.83
N GLN A 174 13.19 -8.83 6.73
CA GLN A 174 14.53 -9.32 6.40
C GLN A 174 15.56 -8.92 7.45
N ILE A 175 15.53 -7.66 7.91
CA ILE A 175 16.42 -7.16 8.95
C ILE A 175 16.19 -7.95 10.26
N THR A 176 14.94 -8.13 10.66
CA THR A 176 14.60 -8.86 11.89
C THR A 176 15.09 -10.30 11.84
N MET A 177 14.86 -10.98 10.70
CA MET A 177 15.32 -12.36 10.53
C MET A 177 16.85 -12.48 10.48
N PHE A 178 17.53 -11.51 9.87
CA PHE A 178 19.00 -11.47 9.83
C PHE A 178 19.62 -11.39 11.24
N PHE A 179 19.00 -10.65 12.15
CA PHE A 179 19.44 -10.54 13.55
C PHE A 179 18.89 -11.65 14.48
N GLY A 180 18.29 -12.70 13.91
CA GLY A 180 17.75 -13.83 14.70
C GLY A 180 16.48 -13.49 15.49
N GLY A 181 15.83 -12.36 15.20
CA GLY A 181 14.57 -11.97 15.79
C GLY A 181 13.37 -12.64 15.13
N SER A 182 12.17 -12.42 15.70
CA SER A 182 10.89 -12.79 15.09
C SER A 182 10.14 -11.54 14.59
N PHE A 183 9.54 -11.65 13.41
CA PHE A 183 8.62 -10.60 12.93
C PHE A 183 7.35 -10.64 13.79
N ASN A 184 7.02 -9.55 14.40
CA ASN A 184 5.89 -9.44 15.31
C ASN A 184 5.07 -8.17 15.05
N VAL A 185 3.93 -8.06 15.75
CA VAL A 185 3.01 -6.92 15.67
C VAL A 185 3.69 -5.57 15.91
N PHE A 186 4.78 -5.53 16.68
CA PHE A 186 5.53 -4.30 16.91
C PHE A 186 6.20 -3.79 15.64
N VAL A 187 6.80 -4.68 14.85
CA VAL A 187 7.47 -4.33 13.58
C VAL A 187 6.44 -3.83 12.55
N GLU A 188 5.29 -4.50 12.44
CA GLU A 188 4.17 -4.05 11.60
C GLU A 188 3.67 -2.66 12.00
N ASN A 189 3.48 -2.41 13.30
CA ASN A 189 3.05 -1.11 13.78
C ASN A 189 4.10 -0.01 13.56
N ALA A 190 5.39 -0.33 13.52
CA ALA A 190 6.44 0.65 13.22
C ALA A 190 6.25 1.29 11.85
N VAL A 191 5.80 0.54 10.85
CA VAL A 191 5.48 1.07 9.52
C VAL A 191 4.29 2.03 9.55
N PHE A 192 3.24 1.68 10.29
CA PHE A 192 2.10 2.58 10.47
C PHE A 192 2.50 3.88 11.15
N VAL A 193 3.29 3.81 12.22
CA VAL A 193 3.82 5.00 12.92
C VAL A 193 4.68 5.85 11.99
N PHE A 194 5.53 5.23 11.17
CA PHE A 194 6.35 5.94 10.19
C PHE A 194 5.50 6.73 9.18
N ILE A 195 4.48 6.12 8.58
CA ILE A 195 3.60 6.82 7.63
C ILE A 195 2.74 7.88 8.32
N LEU A 196 2.23 7.60 9.54
CA LEU A 196 1.53 8.59 10.35
C LEU A 196 2.40 9.81 10.64
N SER A 197 3.68 9.61 10.94
CA SER A 197 4.63 10.69 11.17
C SER A 197 4.81 11.59 9.94
N ILE A 198 4.88 10.98 8.74
CA ILE A 198 4.96 11.73 7.48
C ILE A 198 3.69 12.55 7.24
N LEU A 199 2.50 11.95 7.43
CA LEU A 199 1.22 12.64 7.24
C LEU A 199 1.03 13.76 8.28
N THR A 200 1.43 13.53 9.52
CA THR A 200 1.41 14.52 10.60
C THR A 200 2.35 15.69 10.27
N ALA A 201 3.58 15.39 9.85
CA ALA A 201 4.54 16.41 9.41
C ALA A 201 3.98 17.21 8.22
N LEU A 202 3.26 16.58 7.29
CA LEU A 202 2.60 17.26 6.18
C LEU A 202 1.52 18.25 6.66
N VAL A 203 0.71 17.88 7.67
CA VAL A 203 -0.30 18.76 8.28
C VAL A 203 0.38 20.00 8.86
N PHE A 204 1.43 19.83 9.70
CA PHE A 204 2.18 20.95 10.28
C PHE A 204 2.87 21.80 9.22
N TYR A 205 3.47 21.19 8.20
CA TYR A 205 4.09 21.90 7.10
C TYR A 205 3.08 22.78 6.33
N GLN A 206 1.92 22.24 5.97
CA GLN A 206 0.88 23.00 5.27
C GLN A 206 0.35 24.13 6.15
N LYS A 207 0.15 23.89 7.44
CA LYS A 207 -0.27 24.91 8.42
C LYS A 207 0.77 26.03 8.56
N SER A 208 2.06 25.70 8.69
CA SER A 208 3.14 26.68 8.84
C SER A 208 3.33 27.56 7.60
N LYS A 209 2.95 27.09 6.42
CA LYS A 209 2.99 27.85 5.16
C LYS A 209 1.70 28.64 4.88
N SER A 210 0.79 28.72 5.86
CA SER A 210 -0.53 29.34 5.70
C SER A 210 -1.30 28.81 4.49
N THR A 211 -1.05 27.56 4.11
CA THR A 211 -1.78 26.85 3.06
C THR A 211 -2.93 26.05 3.65
N ASN A 212 -3.86 25.63 2.81
CA ASN A 212 -4.98 24.83 3.28
C ASN A 212 -4.50 23.43 3.72
N PHE A 213 -4.49 23.18 5.01
CA PHE A 213 -4.05 21.91 5.61
C PHE A 213 -5.17 20.86 5.73
N LYS A 214 -6.43 21.21 5.41
CA LYS A 214 -7.59 20.30 5.48
C LYS A 214 -7.34 18.97 4.72
N PRO A 215 -6.81 18.95 3.48
CA PRO A 215 -6.59 17.68 2.78
C PRO A 215 -5.56 16.78 3.47
N ALA A 216 -4.52 17.32 4.10
CA ALA A 216 -3.56 16.54 4.87
C ALA A 216 -4.19 15.97 6.15
N LEU A 217 -5.04 16.75 6.82
CA LEU A 217 -5.78 16.29 7.99
C LEU A 217 -6.77 15.17 7.61
N ILE A 218 -7.49 15.32 6.49
CA ILE A 218 -8.39 14.27 5.96
C ILE A 218 -7.59 12.99 5.65
N ALA A 219 -6.42 13.10 4.99
CA ALA A 219 -5.58 11.95 4.69
C ALA A 219 -5.09 11.25 5.96
N LEU A 220 -4.66 12.01 6.97
CA LEU A 220 -4.26 11.50 8.28
C LEU A 220 -5.44 10.76 8.96
N SER A 221 -6.64 11.34 8.96
CA SER A 221 -7.82 10.73 9.57
C SER A 221 -8.21 9.41 8.88
N ILE A 222 -8.20 9.37 7.55
CA ILE A 222 -8.47 8.14 6.77
C ILE A 222 -7.44 7.06 7.12
N TYR A 223 -6.18 7.45 7.27
CA TYR A 223 -5.11 6.52 7.61
C TYR A 223 -5.30 5.94 9.03
N VAL A 224 -5.62 6.79 10.01
CA VAL A 224 -5.92 6.38 11.40
C VAL A 224 -7.12 5.42 11.44
N VAL A 225 -8.20 5.74 10.72
CA VAL A 225 -9.38 4.85 10.65
C VAL A 225 -9.03 3.49 10.04
N GLY A 226 -8.18 3.45 9.01
CA GLY A 226 -7.74 2.19 8.42
C GLY A 226 -6.87 1.37 9.38
N ILE A 227 -5.98 1.99 10.19
CA ILE A 227 -5.23 1.31 11.25
C ILE A 227 -6.17 0.72 12.30
N ALA A 228 -7.17 1.49 12.74
CA ALA A 228 -8.20 0.99 13.65
C ALA A 228 -8.94 -0.22 13.04
N GLY A 229 -9.33 -0.14 11.77
CA GLY A 229 -9.91 -1.26 11.03
C GLY A 229 -8.99 -2.49 10.99
N TYR A 230 -7.71 -2.30 10.72
CA TYR A 230 -6.71 -3.36 10.72
C TYR A 230 -6.67 -4.14 12.04
N HIS A 231 -6.72 -3.44 13.18
CA HIS A 231 -6.65 -4.07 14.49
C HIS A 231 -8.00 -4.61 15.03
N LEU A 232 -9.11 -4.04 14.61
CA LEU A 232 -10.42 -4.36 15.16
C LEU A 232 -11.21 -5.35 14.31
N LEU A 233 -11.22 -5.21 12.98
CA LEU A 233 -12.04 -6.05 12.09
C LEU A 233 -11.72 -7.54 12.18
N PRO A 234 -10.44 -7.99 12.25
CA PRO A 234 -10.14 -9.41 12.35
C PRO A 234 -10.72 -10.10 13.60
N LYS A 235 -11.05 -9.32 14.64
CA LYS A 235 -11.66 -9.83 15.87
C LYS A 235 -13.19 -10.05 15.76
N VAL A 236 -13.80 -9.62 14.66
CA VAL A 236 -15.24 -9.69 14.42
C VAL A 236 -15.56 -10.86 13.50
N LYS A 237 -16.33 -11.85 13.98
CA LYS A 237 -16.75 -13.03 13.17
C LYS A 237 -17.41 -12.65 11.84
N LEU A 238 -18.15 -11.53 11.80
CA LEU A 238 -18.78 -11.06 10.58
C LEU A 238 -17.76 -10.71 9.51
N TRP A 239 -16.55 -10.25 9.91
CA TRP A 239 -15.45 -9.97 8.98
C TRP A 239 -14.98 -11.23 8.25
N SER A 240 -14.72 -12.32 8.96
CA SER A 240 -14.27 -13.57 8.31
C SER A 240 -15.33 -14.14 7.36
N LYS A 241 -16.62 -14.06 7.73
CA LYS A 241 -17.74 -14.46 6.86
C LYS A 241 -17.80 -13.58 5.60
N PHE A 242 -17.65 -12.27 5.76
CA PHE A 242 -17.61 -11.33 4.64
C PHE A 242 -16.43 -11.63 3.70
N VAL A 243 -15.24 -11.83 4.24
CA VAL A 243 -14.03 -12.16 3.47
C VAL A 243 -14.23 -13.46 2.69
N ALA A 244 -14.73 -14.52 3.34
CA ALA A 244 -15.00 -15.80 2.69
C ALA A 244 -16.06 -15.71 1.58
N ALA A 245 -16.99 -14.74 1.68
CA ALA A 245 -18.03 -14.54 0.68
C ALA A 245 -17.57 -13.77 -0.56
N ILE A 246 -16.52 -12.94 -0.46
CA ILE A 246 -16.02 -12.09 -1.54
C ILE A 246 -14.76 -12.63 -2.22
N LEU A 247 -14.06 -13.58 -1.62
CA LEU A 247 -12.85 -14.22 -2.16
C LEU A 247 -13.14 -15.59 -2.76
#